data_68eb60add885c4863850d5e90d8e0e44
#
_entry.id   68eb60add885c4863850d5e90d8e0e44
#
_cell.length_a   1.000
_cell.length_b   1.000
_cell.length_c   1.000
_cell.angle_alpha   90.00
_cell.angle_beta   90.00
_cell.angle_gamma   90.00
#
_symmetry.space_group_name_H-M   'P 1'
#
loop_
_entity.id
_entity.type
_entity.pdbx_description
1 polymer ?
#
loop_
_entity_poly.entity_id
_entity_poly.type
_entity_poly.pdbx_seq_one_letter_code
_entity_poly.pdbx_strand_id
1 'polypeptide(L)'
;MKRILTITAVSLLALSPMYGQDSCRYPQDPTLEKSQAYAGYDCVTLLDSTAVTVQPTGSGAFAVCKAFKVQTSKGAVANRIIKYDYDPLTAHAEFRYATIYRANGDVINLDVTQACDYAAPARAIYWGARQIMLEVGRLQPGDIVEYEIAKKGFTYALLTAGDDDERFIPPMRGQFYDIVPFWATEPTVRKVYRVSMPIEKELQFQFYQGECTSSMRYEDGRKVYTFASDDILPFAKEPNMVDLFDAAPKLM
;
A
#
# COMPACT_ATOMS: atom_id res chain seq x y z
N MET A 1 46.72 43.61 -11.09
CA MET A 1 46.14 42.40 -11.72
C MET A 1 45.31 41.67 -10.66
N LYS A 2 43.99 41.87 -10.65
CA LYS A 2 43.06 41.19 -9.75
C LYS A 2 42.45 39.99 -10.49
N ARG A 3 42.73 38.77 -10.01
CA ARG A 3 42.09 37.54 -10.52
C ARG A 3 40.72 37.39 -9.87
N ILE A 4 39.67 37.40 -10.67
CA ILE A 4 38.31 37.10 -10.28
C ILE A 4 38.15 35.61 -10.35
N LEU A 5 37.89 34.97 -9.23
CA LEU A 5 37.56 33.52 -9.14
C LEU A 5 36.05 33.38 -9.31
N THR A 6 35.64 32.88 -10.46
CA THR A 6 34.21 32.58 -10.72
C THR A 6 33.92 31.20 -10.13
N ILE A 7 33.13 31.15 -9.06
CA ILE A 7 32.64 29.94 -8.46
C ILE A 7 31.34 29.56 -9.20
N THR A 8 31.41 28.53 -10.03
CA THR A 8 30.22 27.94 -10.67
C THR A 8 29.56 27.04 -9.66
N ALA A 9 28.43 27.47 -9.12
CA ALA A 9 27.56 26.61 -8.30
C ALA A 9 26.86 25.59 -9.19
N VAL A 10 27.25 24.34 -9.11
CA VAL A 10 26.53 23.21 -9.70
C VAL A 10 25.35 22.91 -8.74
N SER A 11 24.16 23.34 -9.12
CA SER A 11 22.94 22.94 -8.43
C SER A 11 22.65 21.46 -8.76
N LEU A 12 22.89 20.59 -7.80
CA LEU A 12 22.38 19.23 -7.81
C LEU A 12 20.85 19.31 -7.69
N LEU A 13 20.14 19.21 -8.80
CA LEU A 13 18.71 18.91 -8.80
C LEU A 13 18.55 17.47 -8.28
N ALA A 14 18.22 17.35 -7.01
CA ALA A 14 17.70 16.12 -6.44
C ALA A 14 16.39 15.80 -7.19
N LEU A 15 16.42 14.82 -8.08
CA LEU A 15 15.23 14.18 -8.64
C LEU A 15 14.54 13.44 -7.48
N SER A 16 13.68 14.16 -6.74
CA SER A 16 12.72 13.52 -5.86
C SER A 16 11.84 12.64 -6.74
N PRO A 17 11.69 11.34 -6.46
CA PRO A 17 10.75 10.52 -7.20
C PRO A 17 9.36 11.13 -6.95
N MET A 18 8.69 11.56 -8.02
CA MET A 18 7.28 11.95 -7.99
C MET A 18 6.43 10.73 -7.70
N TYR A 19 6.36 10.34 -6.44
CA TYR A 19 5.28 9.51 -5.92
C TYR A 19 4.07 10.44 -5.84
N GLY A 20 2.99 10.06 -6.51
CA GLY A 20 1.79 10.89 -6.57
C GLY A 20 1.32 11.29 -5.17
N GLN A 21 1.18 12.57 -4.94
CA GLN A 21 0.79 13.21 -3.67
C GLN A 21 -0.62 12.88 -3.17
N ASP A 22 -1.36 12.02 -3.89
CA ASP A 22 -2.80 11.78 -3.65
C ASP A 22 -3.13 10.43 -2.99
N SER A 23 -2.13 9.68 -2.50
CA SER A 23 -2.38 8.31 -2.03
C SER A 23 -3.08 8.24 -0.67
N CYS A 24 -2.77 9.11 0.28
CA CYS A 24 -3.36 9.16 1.61
C CYS A 24 -4.08 10.49 1.84
N ARG A 25 -5.36 10.43 2.10
CA ARG A 25 -6.22 11.62 2.29
C ARG A 25 -6.89 11.71 3.64
N TYR A 26 -6.60 10.83 4.57
CA TYR A 26 -7.05 11.00 5.93
C TYR A 26 -6.11 12.00 6.65
N PRO A 27 -6.57 12.96 7.42
CA PRO A 27 -7.94 13.30 7.82
C PRO A 27 -8.66 14.28 6.88
N GLN A 28 -8.21 14.44 5.63
CA GLN A 28 -8.76 15.44 4.69
C GLN A 28 -10.14 15.06 4.13
N ASP A 29 -10.53 13.80 4.25
CA ASP A 29 -11.84 13.32 3.80
C ASP A 29 -12.73 12.91 4.99
N PRO A 30 -13.60 13.82 5.48
CA PRO A 30 -14.50 13.53 6.61
C PRO A 30 -15.55 12.46 6.27
N THR A 31 -15.75 12.11 5.00
CA THR A 31 -16.70 11.06 4.61
C THR A 31 -16.22 9.67 5.02
N LEU A 32 -14.93 9.51 5.29
CA LEU A 32 -14.36 8.25 5.79
C LEU A 32 -14.68 8.00 7.27
N GLU A 33 -15.18 8.99 8.03
CA GLU A 33 -15.52 8.79 9.44
C GLU A 33 -16.89 8.11 9.65
N LYS A 34 -17.09 6.98 8.99
CA LYS A 34 -18.28 6.14 9.19
C LYS A 34 -18.11 5.10 10.31
N SER A 35 -17.15 5.28 11.20
CA SER A 35 -16.83 4.29 12.23
C SER A 35 -18.00 3.91 13.15
N GLN A 36 -18.99 4.79 13.32
CA GLN A 36 -20.19 4.50 14.10
C GLN A 36 -21.07 3.40 13.47
N ALA A 37 -21.07 3.27 12.14
CA ALA A 37 -21.81 2.22 11.45
C ALA A 37 -21.27 0.81 11.75
N TYR A 38 -20.01 0.72 12.23
CA TYR A 38 -19.32 -0.52 12.55
C TYR A 38 -19.08 -0.69 14.06
N ALA A 39 -19.93 -0.11 14.88
CA ALA A 39 -19.88 -0.31 16.34
C ALA A 39 -19.98 -1.81 16.66
N GLY A 40 -19.07 -2.32 17.47
CA GLY A 40 -19.00 -3.74 17.81
C GLY A 40 -17.77 -4.48 17.20
N TYR A 41 -17.09 -3.88 16.24
CA TYR A 41 -15.80 -4.37 15.76
C TYR A 41 -14.65 -3.78 16.58
N ASP A 42 -13.56 -4.53 16.69
CA ASP A 42 -12.37 -4.08 17.44
C ASP A 42 -11.64 -2.93 16.74
N CYS A 43 -11.61 -2.95 15.42
CA CYS A 43 -11.05 -1.91 14.54
C CYS A 43 -11.89 -1.75 13.27
N VAL A 44 -11.78 -0.59 12.64
CA VAL A 44 -12.35 -0.29 11.32
C VAL A 44 -11.26 0.32 10.45
N THR A 45 -11.03 -0.24 9.28
CA THR A 45 -10.19 0.38 8.26
C THR A 45 -11.00 1.49 7.59
N LEU A 46 -10.56 2.73 7.73
CA LEU A 46 -11.20 3.89 7.13
C LEU A 46 -10.83 4.01 5.65
N LEU A 47 -9.55 3.82 5.36
CA LEU A 47 -9.01 3.86 4.01
C LEU A 47 -7.98 2.74 3.82
N ASP A 48 -8.11 1.99 2.73
CA ASP A 48 -7.10 1.08 2.19
C ASP A 48 -6.87 1.48 0.73
N SER A 49 -5.82 2.23 0.47
CA SER A 49 -5.54 2.78 -0.84
C SER A 49 -4.17 2.36 -1.35
N THR A 50 -4.10 1.88 -2.58
CA THR A 50 -2.84 1.59 -3.24
C THR A 50 -2.78 2.33 -4.56
N ALA A 51 -1.78 3.19 -4.73
CA ALA A 51 -1.47 3.85 -5.98
C ALA A 51 -0.23 3.23 -6.61
N VAL A 52 -0.34 2.80 -7.86
CA VAL A 52 0.75 2.17 -8.63
C VAL A 52 1.13 3.03 -9.81
N THR A 53 2.41 3.34 -9.93
CA THR A 53 2.99 3.93 -11.13
C THR A 53 3.78 2.88 -11.88
N VAL A 54 3.24 2.42 -13.00
CA VAL A 54 3.86 1.40 -13.85
C VAL A 54 4.93 2.05 -14.73
N GLN A 55 6.14 1.50 -14.69
CA GLN A 55 7.26 1.91 -15.51
C GLN A 55 7.20 1.26 -16.92
N PRO A 56 7.87 1.81 -17.93
CA PRO A 56 7.95 1.17 -19.25
C PRO A 56 8.48 -0.28 -19.20
N THR A 57 9.31 -0.59 -18.22
CA THR A 57 9.87 -1.93 -17.97
C THR A 57 8.86 -2.95 -17.45
N GLY A 58 7.67 -2.50 -16.99
CA GLY A 58 6.67 -3.32 -16.30
C GLY A 58 6.82 -3.33 -14.77
N SER A 59 7.90 -2.80 -14.22
CA SER A 59 8.06 -2.61 -12.78
C SER A 59 7.07 -1.57 -12.27
N GLY A 60 6.53 -1.79 -11.07
CA GLY A 60 5.64 -0.86 -10.38
C GLY A 60 6.34 -0.12 -9.24
N ALA A 61 6.02 1.16 -9.09
CA ALA A 61 6.24 1.89 -7.85
C ALA A 61 4.89 2.05 -7.15
N PHE A 62 4.77 1.49 -5.95
CA PHE A 62 3.53 1.41 -5.18
C PHE A 62 3.61 2.36 -3.98
N ALA A 63 2.56 3.13 -3.77
CA ALA A 63 2.29 3.82 -2.52
C ALA A 63 1.08 3.11 -1.87
N VAL A 64 1.34 2.34 -0.83
CA VAL A 64 0.33 1.57 -0.09
C VAL A 64 -0.03 2.33 1.17
N CYS A 65 -1.23 2.86 1.20
CA CYS A 65 -1.72 3.74 2.24
C CYS A 65 -2.85 3.08 3.02
N LYS A 66 -2.76 3.09 4.33
CA LYS A 66 -3.83 2.59 5.18
C LYS A 66 -4.09 3.53 6.36
N ALA A 67 -5.37 3.79 6.61
CA ALA A 67 -5.83 4.47 7.81
C ALA A 67 -6.86 3.59 8.52
N PHE A 68 -6.69 3.34 9.82
CA PHE A 68 -7.64 2.55 10.61
C PHE A 68 -7.93 3.20 11.96
N LYS A 69 -9.16 3.04 12.44
CA LYS A 69 -9.62 3.51 13.76
C LYS A 69 -9.71 2.35 14.73
N VAL A 70 -9.11 2.54 15.88
CA VAL A 70 -9.21 1.60 17.01
C VAL A 70 -10.50 1.87 17.76
N GLN A 71 -11.34 0.85 17.99
CA GLN A 71 -12.62 1.00 18.68
C GLN A 71 -12.62 0.39 20.09
N THR A 72 -11.81 -0.63 20.33
CA THR A 72 -11.74 -1.33 21.61
C THR A 72 -10.31 -1.46 22.13
N SER A 73 -10.18 -1.77 23.43
CA SER A 73 -8.85 -2.09 24.00
C SER A 73 -8.22 -3.35 23.38
N LYS A 74 -9.04 -4.29 22.91
CA LYS A 74 -8.56 -5.48 22.20
C LYS A 74 -7.98 -5.09 20.84
N GLY A 75 -8.66 -4.22 20.08
CA GLY A 75 -8.14 -3.63 18.85
C GLY A 75 -6.85 -2.84 19.08
N ALA A 76 -6.75 -2.09 20.17
CA ALA A 76 -5.53 -1.37 20.54
C ALA A 76 -4.33 -2.30 20.74
N VAL A 77 -4.54 -3.45 21.38
CA VAL A 77 -3.48 -4.45 21.60
C VAL A 77 -3.10 -5.16 20.30
N ALA A 78 -4.09 -5.51 19.48
CA ALA A 78 -3.86 -6.23 18.21
C ALA A 78 -3.07 -5.41 17.19
N ASN A 79 -3.22 -4.08 17.22
CA ASN A 79 -2.61 -3.17 16.23
C ASN A 79 -1.38 -2.41 16.76
N ARG A 80 -0.71 -2.91 17.78
CA ARG A 80 0.54 -2.31 18.33
C ARG A 80 1.70 -2.32 17.35
N ILE A 81 1.66 -3.22 16.37
CA ILE A 81 2.72 -3.40 15.38
C ILE A 81 2.07 -3.43 14.02
N ILE A 82 2.46 -2.51 13.15
CA ILE A 82 2.13 -2.56 11.73
C ILE A 82 3.10 -3.54 11.07
N LYS A 83 2.56 -4.43 10.24
CA LYS A 83 3.32 -5.45 9.52
C LYS A 83 3.00 -5.40 8.05
N TYR A 84 4.01 -5.58 7.21
CA TYR A 84 3.85 -5.66 5.77
C TYR A 84 4.80 -6.71 5.20
N ASP A 85 4.22 -7.70 4.54
CA ASP A 85 4.97 -8.81 3.92
C ASP A 85 5.36 -8.46 2.50
N TYR A 86 6.58 -8.85 2.10
CA TYR A 86 7.05 -8.70 0.73
C TYR A 86 8.04 -9.83 0.37
N ASP A 87 8.18 -10.07 -0.93
CA ASP A 87 9.17 -11.01 -1.45
C ASP A 87 10.41 -10.20 -1.90
N PRO A 88 11.58 -10.37 -1.26
CA PRO A 88 12.79 -9.63 -1.59
C PRO A 88 13.38 -9.99 -2.96
N LEU A 89 12.95 -11.10 -3.57
CA LEU A 89 13.35 -11.47 -4.93
C LEU A 89 12.67 -10.60 -5.99
N THR A 90 11.49 -10.08 -5.69
CA THR A 90 10.66 -9.34 -6.66
C THR A 90 10.38 -7.90 -6.26
N ALA A 91 10.58 -7.56 -5.00
CA ALA A 91 10.23 -6.24 -4.47
C ALA A 91 11.12 -5.81 -3.31
N HIS A 92 11.12 -4.51 -3.08
CA HIS A 92 11.60 -3.85 -1.87
C HIS A 92 10.47 -3.01 -1.28
N ALA A 93 10.34 -3.00 0.04
CA ALA A 93 9.32 -2.22 0.75
C ALA A 93 9.92 -1.46 1.94
N GLU A 94 9.43 -0.25 2.19
CA GLU A 94 9.83 0.60 3.31
C GLU A 94 8.65 1.45 3.81
N PHE A 95 8.62 1.79 5.10
CA PHE A 95 7.69 2.79 5.61
C PHE A 95 8.14 4.19 5.20
N ARG A 96 7.19 4.99 4.66
CA ARG A 96 7.41 6.41 4.34
C ARG A 96 7.09 7.30 5.52
N TYR A 97 5.95 7.06 6.15
CA TYR A 97 5.52 7.71 7.36
C TYR A 97 4.52 6.82 8.12
N ALA A 98 4.32 7.14 9.39
CA ALA A 98 3.22 6.65 10.18
C ALA A 98 2.83 7.70 11.21
N THR A 99 1.54 7.95 11.37
CA THR A 99 1.00 9.00 12.23
C THR A 99 -0.16 8.45 13.07
N ILE A 100 -0.19 8.82 14.33
CA ILE A 100 -1.32 8.52 15.22
C ILE A 100 -2.08 9.82 15.47
N TYR A 101 -3.35 9.82 15.17
CA TYR A 101 -4.30 10.88 15.54
C TYR A 101 -5.05 10.41 16.80
N ARG A 102 -4.78 11.04 17.92
CA ARG A 102 -5.42 10.72 19.20
C ARG A 102 -6.84 11.26 19.26
N ALA A 103 -7.68 10.59 20.01
CA ALA A 103 -9.05 11.05 20.25
C ALA A 103 -9.15 12.44 20.93
N ASN A 104 -8.10 12.88 21.64
CA ASN A 104 -7.99 14.20 22.23
C ASN A 104 -7.49 15.31 21.29
N GLY A 105 -7.19 14.95 20.02
CA GLY A 105 -6.68 15.87 18.99
C GLY A 105 -5.16 15.93 18.86
N ASP A 106 -4.40 15.24 19.72
CA ASP A 106 -2.94 15.17 19.56
C ASP A 106 -2.56 14.39 18.29
N VAL A 107 -1.50 14.82 17.62
CA VAL A 107 -0.95 14.16 16.44
C VAL A 107 0.49 13.73 16.75
N ILE A 108 0.76 12.44 16.59
CA ILE A 108 2.06 11.83 16.89
C ILE A 108 2.62 11.22 15.61
N ASN A 109 3.71 11.77 15.11
CA ASN A 109 4.46 11.17 14.00
C ASN A 109 5.45 10.14 14.57
N LEU A 110 5.38 8.92 14.05
CA LEU A 110 6.28 7.84 14.45
C LEU A 110 7.60 7.94 13.69
N ASP A 111 8.68 7.57 14.34
CA ASP A 111 9.99 7.44 13.70
C ASP A 111 10.05 6.14 12.90
N VAL A 112 9.80 6.23 11.60
CA VAL A 112 9.80 5.07 10.70
C VAL A 112 11.20 4.45 10.49
N THR A 113 12.28 5.15 10.91
CA THR A 113 13.64 4.58 10.87
C THR A 113 13.84 3.45 11.89
N GLN A 114 12.94 3.34 12.88
CA GLN A 114 12.90 2.25 13.85
C GLN A 114 12.22 0.98 13.30
N ALA A 115 11.74 1.01 12.06
CA ALA A 115 11.16 -0.17 11.44
C ALA A 115 12.21 -1.29 11.33
N CYS A 116 11.79 -2.49 11.65
CA CYS A 116 12.63 -3.69 11.56
C CYS A 116 12.19 -4.54 10.39
N ASP A 117 13.15 -5.19 9.73
CA ASP A 117 12.92 -6.10 8.61
C ASP A 117 13.38 -7.51 8.99
N TYR A 118 12.44 -8.46 9.01
CA TYR A 118 12.67 -9.85 9.44
C TYR A 118 12.24 -10.83 8.37
N ALA A 119 12.75 -12.06 8.48
CA ALA A 119 12.18 -13.20 7.76
C ALA A 119 10.73 -13.42 8.23
N ALA A 120 9.78 -13.52 7.29
CA ALA A 120 8.37 -13.72 7.62
C ALA A 120 8.16 -15.11 8.28
N PRO A 121 7.62 -15.19 9.51
CA PRO A 121 7.70 -16.41 10.33
C PRO A 121 7.04 -17.64 9.73
N ALA A 122 5.88 -17.45 9.08
CA ALA A 122 5.06 -18.57 8.61
C ALA A 122 5.42 -19.08 7.20
N ARG A 123 6.13 -18.28 6.41
CA ARG A 123 6.38 -18.57 4.98
C ARG A 123 7.86 -18.49 4.59
N ALA A 124 8.71 -18.07 5.51
CA ALA A 124 10.13 -17.84 5.27
C ALA A 124 10.92 -19.10 4.87
N ILE A 125 10.45 -20.28 5.27
CA ILE A 125 11.20 -21.53 5.10
C ILE A 125 11.38 -21.90 3.61
N TYR A 126 10.41 -21.54 2.74
CA TYR A 126 10.42 -21.96 1.34
C TYR A 126 10.56 -20.82 0.33
N TRP A 127 10.18 -19.61 0.68
CA TRP A 127 10.05 -18.49 -0.26
C TRP A 127 10.96 -17.31 0.04
N GLY A 128 11.64 -17.32 1.17
CA GLY A 128 12.47 -16.19 1.60
C GLY A 128 11.69 -14.91 1.86
N ALA A 129 10.36 -14.99 2.00
CA ALA A 129 9.52 -13.84 2.28
C ALA A 129 10.00 -13.05 3.50
N ARG A 130 9.94 -11.74 3.43
CA ARG A 130 10.31 -10.82 4.50
C ARG A 130 9.09 -10.04 4.98
N GLN A 131 9.19 -9.52 6.19
CA GLN A 131 8.18 -8.69 6.81
C GLN A 131 8.83 -7.46 7.42
N ILE A 132 8.46 -6.27 6.95
CA ILE A 132 8.79 -5.03 7.64
C ILE A 132 7.77 -4.79 8.75
N MET A 133 8.27 -4.38 9.91
CA MET A 133 7.46 -4.15 11.11
C MET A 133 7.80 -2.80 11.72
N LEU A 134 6.77 -2.04 12.09
CA LEU A 134 6.89 -0.79 12.82
C LEU A 134 6.06 -0.88 14.10
N GLU A 135 6.70 -0.63 15.24
CA GLU A 135 5.99 -0.54 16.51
C GLU A 135 5.25 0.80 16.60
N VAL A 136 3.92 0.73 16.75
CA VAL A 136 3.06 1.90 16.91
C VAL A 136 3.01 2.35 18.37
N GLY A 137 3.30 1.42 19.29
CA GLY A 137 3.25 1.66 20.72
C GLY A 137 1.84 1.52 21.31
N ARG A 138 1.56 2.28 22.38
CA ARG A 138 0.30 2.16 23.11
C ARG A 138 -0.80 2.95 22.41
N LEU A 139 -1.75 2.26 21.83
CA LEU A 139 -2.99 2.80 21.29
C LEU A 139 -4.12 2.80 22.33
N GLN A 140 -5.12 3.63 22.10
CA GLN A 140 -6.35 3.73 22.89
C GLN A 140 -7.58 3.67 21.97
N PRO A 141 -8.75 3.25 22.48
CA PRO A 141 -10.00 3.39 21.75
C PRO A 141 -10.23 4.84 21.32
N GLY A 142 -10.59 5.04 20.04
CA GLY A 142 -10.75 6.36 19.43
C GLY A 142 -9.52 6.85 18.65
N ASP A 143 -8.36 6.26 18.87
CA ASP A 143 -7.17 6.59 18.07
C ASP A 143 -7.31 6.14 16.63
N ILE A 144 -6.76 6.95 15.71
CA ILE A 144 -6.62 6.60 14.29
C ILE A 144 -5.14 6.52 13.97
N VAL A 145 -4.78 5.46 13.27
CA VAL A 145 -3.42 5.26 12.77
C VAL A 145 -3.44 5.31 11.26
N GLU A 146 -2.61 6.17 10.69
CA GLU A 146 -2.39 6.30 9.26
C GLU A 146 -0.93 6.01 8.94
N TYR A 147 -0.68 5.26 7.86
CA TYR A 147 0.68 5.02 7.39
C TYR A 147 0.75 4.83 5.89
N GLU A 148 1.92 5.07 5.34
CA GLU A 148 2.25 4.78 3.94
C GLU A 148 3.49 3.89 3.86
N ILE A 149 3.39 2.87 3.01
CA ILE A 149 4.49 2.00 2.62
C ILE A 149 4.80 2.26 1.15
N ALA A 150 6.04 2.57 0.85
CA ALA A 150 6.55 2.55 -0.51
C ALA A 150 7.04 1.15 -0.84
N LYS A 151 6.51 0.57 -1.93
CA LYS A 151 7.00 -0.69 -2.50
C LYS A 151 7.45 -0.45 -3.94
N LYS A 152 8.60 -1.00 -4.32
CA LYS A 152 9.07 -1.02 -5.70
C LYS A 152 9.29 -2.47 -6.12
N GLY A 153 8.80 -2.83 -7.30
CA GLY A 153 8.99 -4.19 -7.81
C GLY A 153 7.84 -4.64 -8.69
N PHE A 154 7.64 -5.95 -8.74
CA PHE A 154 6.58 -6.59 -9.51
C PHE A 154 5.94 -7.71 -8.72
N THR A 155 4.72 -8.08 -9.10
CA THR A 155 3.98 -9.19 -8.51
C THR A 155 4.00 -10.32 -9.51
N TYR A 156 4.93 -11.28 -9.35
CA TYR A 156 4.86 -12.49 -10.14
C TYR A 156 5.77 -13.65 -9.73
N ALA A 157 5.36 -14.86 -10.12
CA ALA A 157 5.84 -16.12 -9.60
C ALA A 157 6.86 -16.89 -10.46
N LEU A 158 7.25 -16.42 -11.65
CA LEU A 158 8.28 -17.11 -12.45
C LEU A 158 9.60 -16.35 -12.38
N LEU A 159 10.45 -16.82 -11.50
CA LEU A 159 11.75 -16.20 -11.21
C LEU A 159 12.78 -16.65 -12.23
N THR A 160 13.28 -15.72 -13.01
CA THR A 160 14.65 -15.78 -13.54
C THR A 160 15.50 -14.84 -12.73
N ALA A 161 16.60 -15.35 -12.16
CA ALA A 161 17.59 -14.50 -11.50
C ALA A 161 18.16 -13.52 -12.55
N GLY A 162 17.85 -12.23 -12.39
CA GLY A 162 18.49 -11.16 -13.14
C GLY A 162 19.73 -10.64 -12.43
N ASP A 163 20.57 -9.90 -13.14
CA ASP A 163 21.64 -9.12 -12.55
C ASP A 163 21.09 -8.11 -11.53
N ASP A 164 21.90 -7.69 -10.56
CA ASP A 164 21.48 -6.86 -9.43
C ASP A 164 20.74 -5.58 -9.83
N ASP A 165 21.12 -4.96 -10.94
CA ASP A 165 20.46 -3.75 -11.47
C ASP A 165 19.08 -4.02 -12.07
N GLU A 166 18.76 -5.27 -12.39
CA GLU A 166 17.51 -5.71 -13.00
C GLU A 166 16.58 -6.43 -12.01
N ARG A 167 16.97 -6.55 -10.76
CA ARG A 167 16.29 -7.35 -9.74
C ARG A 167 14.79 -7.07 -9.58
N PHE A 168 14.35 -5.83 -9.81
CA PHE A 168 12.95 -5.44 -9.67
C PHE A 168 12.24 -5.20 -11.01
N ILE A 169 12.78 -5.75 -12.09
CA ILE A 169 12.15 -5.73 -13.41
C ILE A 169 11.56 -7.11 -13.69
N PRO A 170 10.27 -7.20 -14.08
CA PRO A 170 9.65 -8.50 -14.37
C PRO A 170 10.38 -9.20 -15.54
N PRO A 171 10.47 -10.55 -15.51
CA PRO A 171 11.09 -11.34 -16.58
C PRO A 171 10.48 -11.05 -17.96
N MET A 172 9.17 -10.84 -18.01
CA MET A 172 8.46 -10.36 -19.19
C MET A 172 8.50 -8.82 -19.21
N ARG A 173 9.57 -8.27 -19.73
CA ARG A 173 9.79 -6.81 -19.76
C ARG A 173 8.62 -6.08 -20.40
N GLY A 174 8.21 -4.99 -19.77
CA GLY A 174 7.11 -4.15 -20.23
C GLY A 174 5.72 -4.66 -19.86
N GLN A 175 5.60 -5.81 -19.22
CA GLN A 175 4.32 -6.32 -18.72
C GLN A 175 4.16 -6.03 -17.22
N PHE A 176 3.00 -5.52 -16.86
CA PHE A 176 2.59 -5.32 -15.48
C PHE A 176 1.50 -6.33 -15.14
N TYR A 177 1.62 -6.92 -13.96
CA TYR A 177 0.63 -7.85 -13.42
C TYR A 177 0.47 -7.64 -11.93
N ASP A 178 -0.76 -7.65 -11.44
CA ASP A 178 -1.05 -7.63 -10.01
C ASP A 178 -2.33 -8.40 -9.69
N ILE A 179 -2.45 -8.83 -8.44
CA ILE A 179 -3.65 -9.45 -7.89
C ILE A 179 -4.00 -8.69 -6.62
N VAL A 180 -5.13 -8.01 -6.64
CA VAL A 180 -5.55 -7.12 -5.57
C VAL A 180 -6.77 -7.70 -4.86
N PRO A 181 -6.65 -8.11 -3.59
CA PRO A 181 -7.80 -8.55 -2.81
C PRO A 181 -8.72 -7.36 -2.53
N PHE A 182 -10.02 -7.54 -2.77
CA PHE A 182 -11.08 -6.59 -2.41
C PHE A 182 -11.94 -7.13 -1.26
N TRP A 183 -11.30 -7.79 -0.32
CA TRP A 183 -11.87 -8.30 0.92
C TRP A 183 -10.95 -7.96 2.08
N ALA A 184 -11.49 -8.01 3.30
CA ALA A 184 -10.74 -7.78 4.54
C ALA A 184 -11.33 -8.61 5.68
N THR A 185 -10.55 -8.82 6.75
CA THR A 185 -11.00 -9.46 7.99
C THR A 185 -11.66 -8.49 8.96
N GLU A 186 -11.54 -7.19 8.70
CA GLU A 186 -12.15 -6.09 9.45
C GLU A 186 -12.99 -5.23 8.50
N PRO A 187 -14.01 -4.52 9.00
CA PRO A 187 -14.77 -3.59 8.17
C PRO A 187 -13.86 -2.59 7.50
N THR A 188 -14.08 -2.33 6.22
CA THR A 188 -13.33 -1.33 5.47
C THR A 188 -14.29 -0.34 4.83
N VAL A 189 -14.22 0.92 5.24
CA VAL A 189 -15.09 1.99 4.75
C VAL A 189 -14.84 2.24 3.28
N ARG A 190 -13.57 2.33 2.88
CA ARG A 190 -13.20 2.58 1.48
C ARG A 190 -11.91 1.86 1.10
N LYS A 191 -11.95 1.13 -0.01
CA LYS A 191 -10.79 0.57 -0.67
C LYS A 191 -10.64 1.14 -2.06
N VAL A 192 -9.41 1.56 -2.39
CA VAL A 192 -9.07 2.13 -3.70
C VAL A 192 -7.80 1.49 -4.24
N TYR A 193 -7.83 1.07 -5.49
CA TYR A 193 -6.64 0.65 -6.22
C TYR A 193 -6.52 1.49 -7.49
N ARG A 194 -5.41 2.20 -7.63
CA ARG A 194 -5.17 3.12 -8.74
C ARG A 194 -3.91 2.73 -9.49
N VAL A 195 -4.01 2.56 -10.80
CA VAL A 195 -2.89 2.21 -11.67
C VAL A 195 -2.66 3.28 -12.71
N SER A 196 -1.49 3.91 -12.67
CA SER A 196 -1.02 4.87 -13.66
C SER A 196 -0.06 4.18 -14.63
N MET A 197 -0.40 4.17 -15.91
CA MET A 197 0.34 3.50 -16.98
C MET A 197 0.83 4.47 -18.05
N PRO A 198 1.91 4.16 -18.78
CA PRO A 198 2.26 4.87 -20.00
C PRO A 198 1.07 4.92 -20.96
N ILE A 199 0.91 6.05 -21.69
CA ILE A 199 -0.28 6.31 -22.50
C ILE A 199 -0.46 5.30 -23.64
N GLU A 200 0.63 4.73 -24.14
CA GLU A 200 0.64 3.73 -25.21
C GLU A 200 0.23 2.32 -24.75
N LYS A 201 0.11 2.11 -23.45
CA LYS A 201 -0.29 0.82 -22.88
C LYS A 201 -1.74 0.82 -22.43
N GLU A 202 -2.35 -0.35 -22.41
CA GLU A 202 -3.69 -0.58 -21.90
C GLU A 202 -3.67 -1.62 -20.80
N LEU A 203 -4.47 -1.41 -19.76
CA LEU A 203 -4.68 -2.38 -18.69
C LEU A 203 -5.84 -3.30 -19.10
N GLN A 204 -5.56 -4.61 -19.14
CA GLN A 204 -6.60 -5.62 -19.14
C GLN A 204 -6.87 -5.99 -17.70
N PHE A 205 -8.13 -6.01 -17.30
CA PHE A 205 -8.50 -6.33 -15.93
C PHE A 205 -9.81 -7.11 -15.88
N GLN A 206 -9.96 -7.89 -14.82
CA GLN A 206 -11.19 -8.57 -14.48
C GLN A 206 -11.39 -8.58 -12.97
N PHE A 207 -12.62 -8.34 -12.54
CA PHE A 207 -13.04 -8.48 -11.15
C PHE A 207 -13.75 -9.83 -10.95
N TYR A 208 -13.32 -10.56 -9.94
CA TYR A 208 -13.85 -11.88 -9.62
C TYR A 208 -14.57 -11.86 -8.28
N GLN A 209 -15.62 -12.66 -8.15
CA GLN A 209 -16.37 -12.90 -6.90
C GLN A 209 -16.99 -11.62 -6.29
N GLY A 210 -17.37 -10.66 -7.12
CA GLY A 210 -18.01 -9.43 -6.66
C GLY A 210 -17.98 -8.34 -7.72
N GLU A 211 -18.16 -7.10 -7.27
CA GLU A 211 -18.18 -5.91 -8.12
C GLU A 211 -17.36 -4.78 -7.48
N CYS A 212 -16.80 -3.92 -8.31
CA CYS A 212 -16.21 -2.66 -7.90
C CYS A 212 -16.55 -1.55 -8.89
N THR A 213 -16.50 -0.31 -8.45
CA THR A 213 -16.57 0.84 -9.34
C THR A 213 -15.24 0.97 -10.06
N SER A 214 -15.26 1.13 -11.39
CA SER A 214 -14.06 1.35 -12.18
C SER A 214 -14.18 2.63 -13.01
N SER A 215 -13.09 3.34 -13.17
CA SER A 215 -12.98 4.51 -14.04
C SER A 215 -11.60 4.59 -14.66
N MET A 216 -11.50 5.26 -15.82
CA MET A 216 -10.23 5.55 -16.48
C MET A 216 -10.21 7.02 -16.88
N ARG A 217 -9.08 7.67 -16.68
CA ARG A 217 -8.84 9.07 -17.07
C ARG A 217 -7.41 9.27 -17.57
N TYR A 218 -7.19 10.38 -18.26
CA TYR A 218 -5.86 10.81 -18.69
C TYR A 218 -5.37 11.89 -17.72
N GLU A 219 -4.19 11.66 -17.13
CA GLU A 219 -3.51 12.59 -16.23
C GLU A 219 -2.02 12.64 -16.58
N ASP A 220 -1.46 13.82 -16.74
CA ASP A 220 -0.04 14.06 -16.97
C ASP A 220 0.58 13.17 -18.06
N GLY A 221 -0.15 12.96 -19.16
CA GLY A 221 0.29 12.12 -20.28
C GLY A 221 0.27 10.63 -19.99
N ARG A 222 -0.47 10.18 -18.97
CA ARG A 222 -0.63 8.78 -18.58
C ARG A 222 -2.09 8.37 -18.56
N LYS A 223 -2.36 7.08 -18.72
CA LYS A 223 -3.68 6.49 -18.45
C LYS A 223 -3.75 6.11 -16.97
N VAL A 224 -4.76 6.57 -16.28
CA VAL A 224 -4.97 6.26 -14.85
C VAL A 224 -6.28 5.49 -14.70
N TYR A 225 -6.17 4.24 -14.31
CA TYR A 225 -7.29 3.37 -13.97
C TYR A 225 -7.51 3.42 -12.45
N THR A 226 -8.76 3.55 -12.04
CA THR A 226 -9.13 3.56 -10.61
C THR A 226 -10.24 2.55 -10.38
N PHE A 227 -10.03 1.70 -9.40
CA PHE A 227 -11.00 0.71 -8.93
C PHE A 227 -11.30 1.01 -7.46
N ALA A 228 -12.57 1.07 -7.10
CA ALA A 228 -12.98 1.40 -5.74
C ALA A 228 -14.16 0.57 -5.28
N SER A 229 -14.16 0.24 -4.00
CA SER A 229 -15.29 -0.38 -3.31
C SER A 229 -15.44 0.28 -1.94
N ASP A 230 -16.66 0.59 -1.58
CA ASP A 230 -17.04 1.18 -0.32
C ASP A 230 -17.77 0.15 0.55
N ASP A 231 -17.72 0.35 1.87
CA ASP A 231 -18.46 -0.42 2.88
C ASP A 231 -18.23 -1.95 2.77
N ILE A 232 -16.96 -2.36 2.64
CA ILE A 232 -16.58 -3.78 2.58
C ILE A 232 -16.76 -4.40 3.98
N LEU A 233 -17.66 -5.37 4.06
CA LEU A 233 -17.89 -6.14 5.28
C LEU A 233 -16.77 -7.17 5.49
N PRO A 234 -16.49 -7.56 6.76
CA PRO A 234 -15.51 -8.58 7.04
C PRO A 234 -15.83 -9.91 6.37
N PHE A 235 -14.85 -10.46 5.69
CA PHE A 235 -14.95 -11.80 5.12
C PHE A 235 -14.46 -12.83 6.15
N ALA A 236 -15.38 -13.64 6.66
CA ALA A 236 -15.06 -14.69 7.62
C ALA A 236 -14.65 -15.98 6.89
N LYS A 237 -13.51 -16.55 7.30
CA LYS A 237 -13.13 -17.88 6.83
C LYS A 237 -13.98 -18.94 7.51
N GLU A 238 -14.74 -19.71 6.71
CA GLU A 238 -15.53 -20.82 7.21
C GLU A 238 -14.68 -22.10 7.30
N PRO A 239 -15.00 -23.02 8.23
CA PRO A 239 -14.37 -24.34 8.27
C PRO A 239 -14.58 -25.07 6.94
N ASN A 240 -13.51 -25.65 6.40
CA ASN A 240 -13.51 -26.43 5.13
C ASN A 240 -13.86 -25.64 3.87
N MET A 241 -13.90 -24.30 3.89
CA MET A 241 -14.01 -23.54 2.66
C MET A 241 -12.75 -23.68 1.80
N VAL A 242 -12.87 -23.44 0.50
CA VAL A 242 -11.72 -23.30 -0.40
C VAL A 242 -10.82 -22.12 0.02
N ASP A 243 -9.64 -22.02 -0.56
CA ASP A 243 -8.73 -20.92 -0.25
C ASP A 243 -9.42 -19.57 -0.47
N LEU A 244 -9.12 -18.61 0.42
CA LEU A 244 -9.65 -17.25 0.30
C LEU A 244 -9.30 -16.58 -1.03
N PHE A 245 -8.17 -16.96 -1.60
CA PHE A 245 -7.78 -16.49 -2.93
C PHE A 245 -8.80 -16.89 -4.01
N ASP A 246 -9.44 -18.04 -3.89
CA ASP A 246 -10.43 -18.52 -4.87
C ASP A 246 -11.86 -18.06 -4.53
N ALA A 247 -12.17 -17.90 -3.23
CA ALA A 247 -13.53 -17.62 -2.78
C ALA A 247 -13.85 -16.13 -2.62
N ALA A 248 -12.85 -15.28 -2.40
CA ALA A 248 -13.06 -13.88 -2.01
C ALA A 248 -12.92 -12.91 -3.20
N PRO A 249 -13.58 -11.74 -3.14
CA PRO A 249 -13.49 -10.71 -4.18
C PRO A 249 -12.05 -10.28 -4.47
N LYS A 250 -11.68 -10.23 -5.74
CA LYS A 250 -10.35 -9.80 -6.20
C LYS A 250 -10.37 -9.17 -7.58
N LEU A 251 -9.45 -8.26 -7.80
CA LEU A 251 -9.11 -7.68 -9.11
C LEU A 251 -7.82 -8.35 -9.61
N MET A 252 -7.81 -8.74 -10.88
CA MET A 252 -6.63 -9.26 -11.57
C MET A 252 -6.43 -8.48 -12.86
#